data_3fa0cd9e375ad3bc9b2ee0a0a3969ba9
#
_entry.id   3fa0cd9e375ad3bc9b2ee0a0a3969ba9
#
_cell.length_a   1.000
_cell.length_b   1.000
_cell.length_c   1.000
_cell.angle_alpha   90.00
_cell.angle_beta   90.00
_cell.angle_gamma   90.00
#
_symmetry.space_group_name_H-M   'P 1'
#
loop_
_entity.id
_entity.type
_entity.pdbx_description
1 polymer ?
#
loop_
_entity_poly.entity_id
_entity_poly.type
_entity_poly.pdbx_seq_one_letter_code
_entity_poly.pdbx_strand_id
1 'polypeptide(L)'
;GPRAYVSVMEGCSKYCSFCVVPYTRGEEFSRPFDEVITEIYELAEQGVREVTLLGQNVNAYQGAHHSGGTIDFAELLAYAAEIDGIDRLRYTTSHPIDFSDRLIDAYRHIPELVSHLHLPVQSGSDRVLVNMKRRYKIEAYEKIIEGLYRARPDLSLSSDFIVGFPGETENDFTQTLELIERVGFDHSFSFIYSARPGPPA
;
A
#
# COMPACT_ATOMS: atom_id res chain seq x y z
N GLY A 1 -22.94 8.36 -7.10
CA GLY A 1 -21.90 9.30 -7.57
C GLY A 1 -20.88 8.56 -8.43
N PRO A 2 -19.96 9.24 -9.14
CA PRO A 2 -19.02 8.59 -10.07
C PRO A 2 -17.87 7.85 -9.38
N ARG A 3 -17.82 7.84 -8.05
CA ARG A 3 -16.76 7.21 -7.24
C ARG A 3 -17.33 6.24 -6.24
N ALA A 4 -16.64 5.11 -6.06
CA ALA A 4 -16.96 4.12 -5.05
C ALA A 4 -15.70 3.61 -4.33
N TYR A 5 -15.91 3.03 -3.16
CA TYR A 5 -14.90 2.37 -2.36
C TYR A 5 -15.26 0.90 -2.23
N VAL A 6 -14.31 0.03 -2.50
CA VAL A 6 -14.49 -1.42 -2.42
C VAL A 6 -13.45 -2.00 -1.46
N SER A 7 -13.91 -2.55 -0.34
CA SER A 7 -13.03 -3.29 0.57
C SER A 7 -12.64 -4.61 -0.06
N VAL A 8 -11.34 -4.83 -0.28
CA VAL A 8 -10.82 -6.06 -0.88
C VAL A 8 -10.20 -6.99 0.15
N MET A 9 -9.75 -6.42 1.27
CA MET A 9 -9.20 -7.19 2.38
C MET A 9 -9.39 -6.45 3.71
N GLU A 10 -9.31 -7.21 4.80
CA GLU A 10 -9.35 -6.72 6.17
C GLU A 10 -8.20 -7.31 7.00
N GLY A 11 -7.86 -6.64 8.10
CA GLY A 11 -6.79 -7.08 9.00
C GLY A 11 -5.39 -6.86 8.46
N CYS A 12 -4.38 -7.15 9.28
CA CYS A 12 -2.97 -7.07 8.89
C CYS A 12 -2.12 -7.98 9.77
N SER A 13 -1.34 -8.88 9.16
CA SER A 13 -0.47 -9.84 9.85
C SER A 13 1.00 -9.39 9.91
N LYS A 14 1.31 -8.11 9.67
CA LYS A 14 2.70 -7.60 9.70
C LYS A 14 3.22 -7.38 11.11
N TYR A 15 2.33 -7.08 12.07
CA TYR A 15 2.68 -6.86 13.49
C TYR A 15 3.83 -5.85 13.68
N CYS A 16 3.78 -4.73 12.92
CA CYS A 16 4.70 -3.61 13.16
C CYS A 16 4.58 -3.16 14.63
N SER A 17 5.71 -2.89 15.27
CA SER A 17 5.77 -2.75 16.74
C SER A 17 4.98 -1.55 17.31
N PHE A 18 4.57 -0.61 16.48
CA PHE A 18 3.76 0.56 16.84
C PHE A 18 2.28 0.44 16.45
N CYS A 19 1.90 -0.58 15.68
CA CYS A 19 0.60 -0.63 15.01
C CYS A 19 -0.43 -1.44 15.79
N VAL A 20 -1.61 -0.86 16.01
CA VAL A 20 -2.74 -1.51 16.69
C VAL A 20 -3.60 -2.37 15.77
N VAL A 21 -3.44 -2.27 14.45
CA VAL A 21 -4.32 -2.93 13.47
C VAL A 21 -4.46 -4.44 13.70
N PRO A 22 -3.39 -5.23 13.91
CA PRO A 22 -3.54 -6.66 14.19
C PRO A 22 -4.39 -6.97 15.41
N TYR A 23 -4.39 -6.08 16.41
CA TYR A 23 -5.13 -6.25 17.66
C TYR A 23 -6.60 -5.79 17.56
N THR A 24 -6.92 -4.92 16.61
CA THR A 24 -8.25 -4.30 16.47
C THR A 24 -9.02 -4.81 15.26
N ARG A 25 -8.32 -5.21 14.19
CA ARG A 25 -8.89 -5.72 12.93
C ARG A 25 -8.63 -7.20 12.68
N GLY A 26 -7.73 -7.81 13.49
CA GLY A 26 -7.36 -9.21 13.34
C GLY A 26 -6.33 -9.47 12.25
N GLU A 27 -6.20 -10.75 11.91
CA GLU A 27 -5.28 -11.23 10.86
C GLU A 27 -5.77 -10.86 9.45
N GLU A 28 -4.86 -10.91 8.48
CA GLU A 28 -5.17 -10.65 7.07
C GLU A 28 -6.23 -11.64 6.55
N PHE A 29 -7.28 -11.10 6.00
CA PHE A 29 -8.31 -11.83 5.27
C PHE A 29 -8.58 -11.12 3.93
N SER A 30 -8.33 -11.81 2.83
CA SER A 30 -8.66 -11.34 1.49
C SER A 30 -10.05 -11.81 1.07
N ARG A 31 -10.89 -10.92 0.59
CA ARG A 31 -12.18 -11.29 0.02
C ARG A 31 -11.97 -12.16 -1.22
N PRO A 32 -12.87 -13.13 -1.50
CA PRO A 32 -12.84 -13.90 -2.74
C PRO A 32 -12.79 -12.99 -3.96
N PHE A 33 -11.93 -13.35 -4.92
CA PHE A 33 -11.72 -12.57 -6.14
C PHE A 33 -13.02 -12.31 -6.89
N ASP A 34 -13.83 -13.37 -7.09
CA ASP A 34 -15.08 -13.28 -7.86
C ASP A 34 -16.09 -12.31 -7.22
N GLU A 35 -16.14 -12.25 -5.89
CA GLU A 35 -17.01 -11.30 -5.17
C GLU A 35 -16.57 -9.85 -5.40
N VAL A 36 -15.26 -9.59 -5.33
CA VAL A 36 -14.70 -8.25 -5.54
C VAL A 36 -14.96 -7.78 -6.96
N ILE A 37 -14.70 -8.62 -7.96
CA ILE A 37 -14.91 -8.28 -9.38
C ILE A 37 -16.38 -8.08 -9.69
N THR A 38 -17.26 -8.94 -9.13
CA THR A 38 -18.71 -8.77 -9.29
C THR A 38 -19.20 -7.43 -8.72
N GLU A 39 -18.73 -7.06 -7.51
CA GLU A 39 -19.09 -5.77 -6.92
C GLU A 39 -18.62 -4.58 -7.78
N ILE A 40 -17.38 -4.63 -8.30
CA ILE A 40 -16.87 -3.56 -9.19
C ILE A 40 -17.70 -3.48 -10.47
N TYR A 41 -18.04 -4.61 -11.06
CA TYR A 41 -18.91 -4.66 -12.25
C TYR A 41 -20.29 -4.05 -11.99
N GLU A 42 -20.95 -4.44 -10.90
CA GLU A 42 -22.27 -3.89 -10.52
C GLU A 42 -22.23 -2.38 -10.26
N LEU A 43 -21.11 -1.88 -9.69
CA LEU A 43 -20.89 -0.45 -9.50
C LEU A 43 -20.70 0.28 -10.84
N ALA A 44 -19.99 -0.32 -11.79
CA ALA A 44 -19.82 0.25 -13.14
C ALA A 44 -21.16 0.35 -13.87
N GLU A 45 -22.01 -0.68 -13.80
CA GLU A 45 -23.38 -0.66 -14.34
C GLU A 45 -24.26 0.47 -13.70
N GLN A 46 -23.98 0.86 -12.46
CA GLN A 46 -24.63 1.98 -11.78
C GLN A 46 -24.03 3.35 -12.11
N GLY A 47 -23.03 3.40 -13.02
CA GLY A 47 -22.39 4.61 -13.49
C GLY A 47 -21.19 5.08 -12.64
N VAL A 48 -20.61 4.20 -11.81
CA VAL A 48 -19.33 4.45 -11.15
C VAL A 48 -18.21 4.40 -12.19
N ARG A 49 -17.32 5.39 -12.14
CA ARG A 49 -16.19 5.54 -13.07
C ARG A 49 -14.84 5.46 -12.38
N GLU A 50 -14.79 5.66 -11.07
CA GLU A 50 -13.56 5.56 -10.28
C GLU A 50 -13.81 4.66 -9.08
N VAL A 51 -12.97 3.63 -8.93
CA VAL A 51 -13.00 2.71 -7.80
C VAL A 51 -11.71 2.85 -6.98
N THR A 52 -11.86 2.99 -5.67
CA THR A 52 -10.75 2.94 -4.72
C THR A 52 -10.81 1.63 -3.94
N LEU A 53 -9.80 0.79 -4.11
CA LEU A 53 -9.66 -0.47 -3.38
C LEU A 53 -9.12 -0.20 -1.98
N LEU A 54 -9.79 -0.72 -0.97
CA LEU A 54 -9.48 -0.49 0.44
C LEU A 54 -9.05 -1.77 1.16
N GLY A 55 -8.16 -1.58 2.12
CA GLY A 55 -7.72 -2.61 3.06
C GLY A 55 -6.69 -2.05 4.03
N GLN A 56 -6.22 -2.83 4.96
CA GLN A 56 -5.15 -2.44 5.88
C GLN A 56 -3.74 -2.72 5.33
N ASN A 57 -3.65 -3.55 4.28
CA ASN A 57 -2.41 -3.87 3.53
C ASN A 57 -2.79 -4.41 2.14
N VAL A 58 -3.35 -3.56 1.27
CA VAL A 58 -4.00 -4.00 0.02
C VAL A 58 -3.07 -4.76 -0.92
N ASN A 59 -1.78 -4.43 -0.95
CA ASN A 59 -0.83 -5.11 -1.83
C ASN A 59 -0.44 -6.53 -1.38
N ALA A 60 -0.89 -6.96 -0.20
CA ALA A 60 -0.82 -8.36 0.24
C ALA A 60 -2.06 -9.19 -0.17
N TYR A 61 -3.01 -8.61 -0.89
CA TYR A 61 -4.22 -9.33 -1.32
C TYR A 61 -3.91 -10.64 -2.04
N GLN A 62 -4.62 -11.69 -1.62
CA GLN A 62 -4.59 -13.05 -2.19
C GLN A 62 -6.00 -13.61 -2.15
N GLY A 63 -6.86 -13.17 -3.07
CA GLY A 63 -8.27 -13.59 -3.12
C GLY A 63 -8.43 -14.99 -3.72
N ALA A 64 -9.21 -15.85 -3.06
CA ALA A 64 -9.55 -17.16 -3.62
C ALA A 64 -10.32 -17.02 -4.93
N HIS A 65 -10.01 -17.86 -5.92
CA HIS A 65 -10.69 -17.92 -7.21
C HIS A 65 -11.55 -19.19 -7.30
N HIS A 66 -12.74 -19.10 -7.92
CA HIS A 66 -13.69 -20.23 -8.00
C HIS A 66 -13.14 -21.47 -8.70
N SER A 67 -12.20 -21.31 -9.63
CA SER A 67 -11.54 -22.44 -10.31
C SER A 67 -10.40 -23.08 -9.50
N GLY A 68 -10.15 -22.59 -8.28
CA GLY A 68 -9.03 -22.98 -7.42
C GLY A 68 -7.84 -22.03 -7.52
N GLY A 69 -7.01 -22.00 -6.48
CA GLY A 69 -5.88 -21.08 -6.37
C GLY A 69 -6.28 -19.71 -5.87
N THR A 70 -5.35 -18.77 -5.96
CA THR A 70 -5.51 -17.40 -5.52
C THR A 70 -5.09 -16.41 -6.60
N ILE A 71 -5.72 -15.25 -6.63
CA ILE A 71 -5.41 -14.10 -7.47
C ILE A 71 -4.70 -13.07 -6.62
N ASP A 72 -3.54 -12.59 -7.05
CA ASP A 72 -2.82 -11.55 -6.34
C ASP A 72 -3.35 -10.14 -6.65
N PHE A 73 -2.79 -9.14 -5.96
CA PHE A 73 -3.26 -7.77 -6.11
C PHE A 73 -3.02 -7.18 -7.51
N ALA A 74 -1.89 -7.52 -8.15
CA ALA A 74 -1.59 -7.05 -9.51
C ALA A 74 -2.57 -7.64 -10.54
N GLU A 75 -2.93 -8.92 -10.38
CA GLU A 75 -3.98 -9.55 -11.21
C GLU A 75 -5.35 -8.94 -10.94
N LEU A 76 -5.72 -8.69 -9.67
CA LEU A 76 -6.99 -8.02 -9.34
C LEU A 76 -7.10 -6.66 -10.05
N LEU A 77 -6.02 -5.86 -10.04
CA LEU A 77 -5.98 -4.57 -10.74
C LEU A 77 -6.18 -4.73 -12.25
N ALA A 78 -5.54 -5.74 -12.86
CA ALA A 78 -5.67 -6.00 -14.29
C ALA A 78 -7.11 -6.38 -14.67
N TYR A 79 -7.75 -7.28 -13.92
CA TYR A 79 -9.14 -7.66 -14.17
C TYR A 79 -10.12 -6.50 -13.91
N ALA A 80 -9.89 -5.70 -12.86
CA ALA A 80 -10.74 -4.55 -12.58
C ALA A 80 -10.65 -3.46 -13.66
N ALA A 81 -9.47 -3.32 -14.30
CA ALA A 81 -9.26 -2.38 -15.40
C ALA A 81 -9.98 -2.79 -16.71
N GLU A 82 -10.23 -4.09 -16.91
CA GLU A 82 -10.96 -4.61 -18.06
C GLU A 82 -12.48 -4.42 -17.97
N ILE A 83 -12.99 -3.94 -16.83
CA ILE A 83 -14.43 -3.71 -16.64
C ILE A 83 -14.86 -2.44 -17.37
N ASP A 84 -15.73 -2.61 -18.38
CA ASP A 84 -16.30 -1.49 -19.12
C ASP A 84 -16.95 -0.47 -18.18
N GLY A 85 -16.57 0.80 -18.34
CA GLY A 85 -17.09 1.89 -17.52
C GLY A 85 -16.18 2.32 -16.37
N ILE A 86 -15.18 1.56 -16.00
CA ILE A 86 -14.18 1.97 -15.02
C ILE A 86 -13.05 2.74 -15.73
N ASP A 87 -12.93 4.02 -15.43
CA ASP A 87 -11.89 4.90 -16.00
C ASP A 87 -10.67 5.02 -15.10
N ARG A 88 -10.84 4.83 -13.78
CA ARG A 88 -9.77 5.02 -12.80
C ARG A 88 -9.84 4.03 -11.66
N LEU A 89 -8.68 3.45 -11.37
CA LEU A 89 -8.43 2.59 -10.23
C LEU A 89 -7.47 3.29 -9.26
N ARG A 90 -7.82 3.25 -7.98
CA ARG A 90 -6.99 3.69 -6.87
C ARG A 90 -6.91 2.61 -5.81
N TYR A 91 -5.91 2.68 -4.99
CA TYR A 91 -5.86 1.90 -3.77
C TYR A 91 -5.13 2.65 -2.66
N THR A 92 -5.34 2.25 -1.42
CA THR A 92 -4.72 2.87 -0.24
C THR A 92 -4.18 1.80 0.69
N THR A 93 -3.23 2.21 1.54
CA THR A 93 -2.69 1.38 2.62
C THR A 93 -1.88 0.19 2.10
N SER A 94 -0.68 0.50 1.61
CA SER A 94 0.31 -0.47 1.12
C SER A 94 1.44 -0.66 2.12
N HIS A 95 2.11 -1.83 2.04
CA HIS A 95 3.32 -2.09 2.79
C HIS A 95 4.46 -2.43 1.82
N PRO A 96 5.65 -1.80 1.95
CA PRO A 96 6.75 -2.01 1.00
C PRO A 96 7.19 -3.47 0.85
N ILE A 97 7.11 -4.29 1.92
CA ILE A 97 7.52 -5.70 1.87
C ILE A 97 6.70 -6.55 0.90
N ASP A 98 5.44 -6.16 0.64
CA ASP A 98 4.54 -6.87 -0.27
C ASP A 98 4.45 -6.20 -1.64
N PHE A 99 5.37 -5.27 -1.94
CA PHE A 99 5.40 -4.58 -3.24
C PHE A 99 6.19 -5.39 -4.25
N SER A 100 5.49 -6.17 -5.06
CA SER A 100 6.09 -7.10 -6.04
C SER A 100 6.47 -6.40 -7.35
N ASP A 101 7.38 -7.01 -8.12
CA ASP A 101 7.70 -6.57 -9.48
C ASP A 101 6.46 -6.59 -10.40
N ARG A 102 5.53 -7.54 -10.19
CA ARG A 102 4.25 -7.59 -10.91
C ARG A 102 3.39 -6.35 -10.64
N LEU A 103 3.42 -5.83 -9.40
CA LEU A 103 2.70 -4.61 -9.07
C LEU A 103 3.38 -3.36 -9.67
N ILE A 104 4.71 -3.35 -9.79
CA ILE A 104 5.44 -2.32 -10.55
C ILE A 104 5.04 -2.37 -12.03
N ASP A 105 4.96 -3.57 -12.62
CA ASP A 105 4.53 -3.75 -14.00
C ASP A 105 3.07 -3.35 -14.23
N ALA A 106 2.18 -3.49 -13.22
CA ALA A 106 0.82 -2.98 -13.29
C ALA A 106 0.79 -1.46 -13.54
N TYR A 107 1.68 -0.68 -12.91
CA TYR A 107 1.81 0.75 -13.19
C TYR A 107 2.25 1.04 -14.63
N ARG A 108 3.01 0.15 -15.26
CA ARG A 108 3.43 0.30 -16.67
C ARG A 108 2.32 0.01 -17.65
N HIS A 109 1.48 -0.99 -17.36
CA HIS A 109 0.59 -1.59 -18.34
C HIS A 109 -0.90 -1.29 -18.15
N ILE A 110 -1.31 -0.78 -16.98
CA ILE A 110 -2.71 -0.48 -16.67
C ILE A 110 -2.91 1.04 -16.69
N PRO A 111 -3.42 1.62 -17.79
CA PRO A 111 -3.63 3.06 -17.89
C PRO A 111 -4.68 3.59 -16.91
N GLU A 112 -5.67 2.78 -16.52
CA GLU A 112 -6.71 3.12 -15.55
C GLU A 112 -6.14 3.26 -14.13
N LEU A 113 -5.00 2.61 -13.83
CA LEU A 113 -4.33 2.78 -12.54
C LEU A 113 -3.73 4.19 -12.46
N VAL A 114 -4.23 5.00 -11.51
CA VAL A 114 -3.84 6.40 -11.41
C VAL A 114 -2.35 6.57 -11.11
N SER A 115 -1.74 7.63 -11.63
CA SER A 115 -0.34 8.00 -11.36
C SER A 115 -0.17 8.58 -9.95
N HIS A 116 -0.63 7.84 -8.94
CA HIS A 116 -0.50 8.19 -7.53
C HIS A 116 -0.33 6.94 -6.69
N LEU A 117 0.65 6.94 -5.80
CA LEU A 117 0.89 5.86 -4.84
C LEU A 117 1.16 6.42 -3.45
N HIS A 118 0.48 5.85 -2.45
CA HIS A 118 0.83 6.03 -1.05
C HIS A 118 1.57 4.80 -0.53
N LEU A 119 2.87 4.97 -0.22
CA LEU A 119 3.75 3.87 0.21
C LEU A 119 4.51 4.25 1.49
N PRO A 120 3.90 4.00 2.67
CA PRO A 120 4.47 4.38 3.97
C PRO A 120 5.80 3.70 4.27
N VAL A 121 6.89 4.47 4.34
CA VAL A 121 8.22 3.96 4.74
C VAL A 121 8.41 3.95 6.25
N GLN A 122 7.87 4.93 6.95
CA GLN A 122 7.87 5.19 8.39
C GLN A 122 9.16 5.81 8.95
N SER A 123 10.35 5.42 8.48
CA SER A 123 11.66 5.97 8.86
C SER A 123 12.68 5.79 7.74
N GLY A 124 13.65 6.66 7.65
CA GLY A 124 14.82 6.55 6.76
C GLY A 124 15.99 5.76 7.36
N SER A 125 15.89 5.32 8.61
CA SER A 125 16.93 4.55 9.30
C SER A 125 16.61 3.05 9.30
N ASP A 126 17.51 2.24 8.77
CA ASP A 126 17.40 0.77 8.82
C ASP A 126 17.30 0.26 10.27
N ARG A 127 18.00 0.88 11.20
CA ARG A 127 17.97 0.52 12.62
C ARG A 127 16.58 0.78 13.22
N VAL A 128 15.97 1.90 12.90
CA VAL A 128 14.60 2.23 13.35
C VAL A 128 13.59 1.30 12.68
N LEU A 129 13.73 1.01 11.38
CA LEU A 129 12.87 0.06 10.68
C LEU A 129 12.91 -1.35 11.30
N VAL A 130 14.09 -1.82 11.72
CA VAL A 130 14.22 -3.10 12.47
C VAL A 130 13.45 -3.04 13.78
N ASN A 131 13.58 -1.95 14.57
CA ASN A 131 12.85 -1.76 15.81
C ASN A 131 11.32 -1.66 15.58
N MET A 132 10.90 -1.07 14.47
CA MET A 132 9.53 -1.01 14.01
C MET A 132 9.00 -2.36 13.49
N LYS A 133 9.86 -3.37 13.34
CA LYS A 133 9.56 -4.68 12.71
C LYS A 133 9.08 -4.55 11.26
N ARG A 134 9.63 -3.61 10.50
CA ARG A 134 9.24 -3.38 9.10
C ARG A 134 9.76 -4.44 8.12
N ARG A 135 10.80 -5.21 8.49
CA ARG A 135 11.34 -6.37 7.75
C ARG A 135 11.87 -6.04 6.34
N TYR A 136 12.22 -4.79 6.07
CA TYR A 136 12.93 -4.36 4.87
C TYR A 136 13.96 -3.28 5.23
N LYS A 137 14.87 -3.01 4.33
CA LYS A 137 15.87 -1.95 4.42
C LYS A 137 15.54 -0.80 3.46
N ILE A 138 16.12 0.36 3.70
CA ILE A 138 15.93 1.54 2.84
C ILE A 138 16.34 1.26 1.40
N GLU A 139 17.45 0.53 1.18
CA GLU A 139 17.88 0.13 -0.17
C GLU A 139 16.76 -0.61 -0.95
N ALA A 140 16.04 -1.51 -0.29
CA ALA A 140 14.94 -2.24 -0.93
C ALA A 140 13.75 -1.31 -1.24
N TYR A 141 13.45 -0.38 -0.35
CA TYR A 141 12.42 0.63 -0.56
C TYR A 141 12.77 1.54 -1.76
N GLU A 142 13.99 2.04 -1.82
CA GLU A 142 14.47 2.89 -2.92
C GLU A 142 14.44 2.16 -4.26
N LYS A 143 14.79 0.86 -4.31
CA LYS A 143 14.66 0.04 -5.53
C LYS A 143 13.21 -0.08 -6.04
N ILE A 144 12.23 -0.20 -5.13
CA ILE A 144 10.82 -0.19 -5.51
C ILE A 144 10.47 1.15 -6.17
N ILE A 145 10.86 2.27 -5.57
CA ILE A 145 10.59 3.62 -6.07
C ILE A 145 11.25 3.85 -7.43
N GLU A 146 12.51 3.46 -7.60
CA GLU A 146 13.19 3.54 -8.90
C GLU A 146 12.48 2.71 -9.97
N GLY A 147 12.01 1.52 -9.61
CA GLY A 147 11.22 0.66 -10.49
C GLY A 147 9.91 1.34 -10.91
N LEU A 148 9.21 1.95 -9.95
CA LEU A 148 7.97 2.67 -10.16
C LEU A 148 8.16 3.90 -11.07
N TYR A 149 9.16 4.74 -10.84
CA TYR A 149 9.43 5.90 -11.70
C TYR A 149 9.86 5.50 -13.11
N ARG A 150 10.54 4.35 -13.28
CA ARG A 150 10.81 3.80 -14.61
C ARG A 150 9.55 3.28 -15.30
N ALA A 151 8.61 2.72 -14.55
CA ALA A 151 7.34 2.21 -15.07
C ALA A 151 6.36 3.35 -15.39
N ARG A 152 6.29 4.36 -14.51
CA ARG A 152 5.36 5.51 -14.59
C ARG A 152 6.09 6.79 -14.17
N PRO A 153 6.77 7.53 -15.09
CA PRO A 153 7.60 8.69 -14.77
C PRO A 153 6.86 9.88 -14.14
N ASP A 154 5.55 9.98 -14.34
CA ASP A 154 4.67 11.01 -13.78
C ASP A 154 4.01 10.58 -12.45
N LEU A 155 4.49 9.49 -11.83
CA LEU A 155 3.94 8.98 -10.57
C LEU A 155 4.13 10.00 -9.44
N SER A 156 3.03 10.40 -8.81
CA SER A 156 3.03 11.14 -7.55
C SER A 156 3.14 10.17 -6.38
N LEU A 157 4.13 10.37 -5.53
CA LEU A 157 4.43 9.49 -4.40
C LEU A 157 4.19 10.18 -3.07
N SER A 158 3.49 9.51 -2.18
CA SER A 158 3.30 9.96 -0.79
C SER A 158 3.72 8.88 0.21
N SER A 159 4.08 9.32 1.42
CA SER A 159 4.55 8.43 2.48
C SER A 159 4.16 8.93 3.87
N ASP A 160 4.25 8.04 4.86
CA ASP A 160 4.14 8.36 6.27
C ASP A 160 5.49 8.26 6.96
N PHE A 161 5.70 9.11 7.96
CA PHE A 161 6.87 9.09 8.83
C PHE A 161 6.45 9.16 10.29
N ILE A 162 7.14 8.37 11.13
CA ILE A 162 7.04 8.45 12.58
C ILE A 162 8.40 8.91 13.10
N VAL A 163 8.41 10.05 13.80
CA VAL A 163 9.60 10.62 14.44
C VAL A 163 9.52 10.46 15.96
N GLY A 164 10.66 10.43 16.62
CA GLY A 164 10.72 10.20 18.07
C GLY A 164 10.34 8.77 18.47
N PHE A 165 10.54 7.80 17.57
CA PHE A 165 10.32 6.39 17.87
C PHE A 165 11.26 5.93 19.00
N PRO A 166 10.84 5.01 19.91
CA PRO A 166 11.69 4.56 21.01
C PRO A 166 13.08 4.11 20.55
N GLY A 167 14.11 4.78 21.08
CA GLY A 167 15.51 4.54 20.73
C GLY A 167 16.00 5.21 19.45
N GLU A 168 15.18 6.02 18.76
CA GLU A 168 15.63 6.86 17.64
C GLU A 168 16.66 7.88 18.11
N THR A 169 17.75 8.02 17.38
CA THR A 169 18.81 9.02 17.65
C THR A 169 18.73 10.15 16.63
N GLU A 170 19.46 11.26 16.88
CA GLU A 170 19.61 12.36 15.92
C GLU A 170 20.16 11.88 14.55
N ASN A 171 21.08 10.91 14.57
CA ASN A 171 21.59 10.33 13.34
C ASN A 171 20.51 9.55 12.55
N ASP A 172 19.63 8.83 13.24
CA ASP A 172 18.51 8.13 12.57
C ASP A 172 17.50 9.12 11.98
N PHE A 173 17.21 10.18 12.72
CA PHE A 173 16.36 11.25 12.23
C PHE A 173 16.96 11.96 11.00
N THR A 174 18.27 12.23 11.02
CA THR A 174 19.01 12.78 9.87
C THR A 174 18.87 11.88 8.64
N GLN A 175 19.02 10.56 8.79
CA GLN A 175 18.80 9.60 7.69
C GLN A 175 17.37 9.67 7.13
N THR A 176 16.38 9.95 7.97
CA THR A 176 14.99 10.15 7.52
C THR A 176 14.86 11.42 6.68
N LEU A 177 15.47 12.53 7.09
CA LEU A 177 15.48 13.76 6.31
C LEU A 177 16.21 13.58 4.96
N GLU A 178 17.36 12.91 4.96
CA GLU A 178 18.10 12.58 3.74
C GLU A 178 17.28 11.71 2.78
N LEU A 179 16.51 10.74 3.29
CA LEU A 179 15.61 9.92 2.46
C LEU A 179 14.53 10.78 1.82
N ILE A 180 13.93 11.70 2.57
CA ILE A 180 12.90 12.61 2.06
C ILE A 180 13.45 13.47 0.92
N GLU A 181 14.65 14.00 1.08
CA GLU A 181 15.33 14.80 0.04
C GLU A 181 15.66 13.98 -1.22
N ARG A 182 16.19 12.76 -1.04
CA ARG A 182 16.57 11.89 -2.17
C ARG A 182 15.39 11.40 -2.96
N VAL A 183 14.29 11.01 -2.29
CA VAL A 183 13.10 10.47 -2.95
C VAL A 183 12.24 11.58 -3.54
N GLY A 184 12.17 12.76 -2.89
CA GLY A 184 11.36 13.88 -3.34
C GLY A 184 9.86 13.58 -3.31
N PHE A 185 9.34 13.12 -2.17
CA PHE A 185 7.91 12.84 -2.03
C PHE A 185 7.05 14.08 -2.32
N ASP A 186 5.96 13.91 -3.07
CA ASP A 186 5.00 14.99 -3.34
C ASP A 186 4.21 15.37 -2.08
N HIS A 187 3.89 14.36 -1.25
CA HIS A 187 3.22 14.56 0.03
C HIS A 187 3.79 13.63 1.10
N SER A 188 3.81 14.09 2.34
CA SER A 188 4.13 13.26 3.48
C SER A 188 3.24 13.60 4.68
N PHE A 189 2.93 12.57 5.47
CA PHE A 189 2.29 12.71 6.76
C PHE A 189 3.29 12.32 7.83
N SER A 190 3.66 13.28 8.69
CA SER A 190 4.65 13.07 9.75
C SER A 190 3.99 13.11 11.10
N PHE A 191 4.25 12.09 11.90
CA PHE A 191 3.67 11.91 13.22
C PHE A 191 4.78 11.79 14.28
N ILE A 192 4.60 12.46 15.41
CA ILE A 192 5.40 12.17 16.60
C ILE A 192 4.90 10.84 17.16
N TYR A 193 5.84 9.94 17.48
CA TYR A 193 5.49 8.65 18.08
C TYR A 193 4.59 8.84 19.30
N SER A 194 3.53 8.06 19.36
CA SER A 194 2.61 8.01 20.49
C SER A 194 2.33 6.54 20.83
N ALA A 195 2.67 6.16 22.07
CA ALA A 195 2.43 4.79 22.53
C ALA A 195 0.94 4.44 22.50
N ARG A 196 0.65 3.22 22.06
CA ARG A 196 -0.71 2.67 22.00
C ARG A 196 -0.79 1.43 22.87
N PRO A 197 -1.94 1.16 23.51
CA PRO A 197 -2.17 -0.09 24.21
C PRO A 197 -2.10 -1.28 23.25
N GLY A 198 -1.34 -2.32 23.59
CA GLY A 198 -1.23 -3.57 22.83
C GLY A 198 0.07 -3.73 22.03
N PRO A 199 0.44 -2.82 21.12
CA PRO A 199 1.73 -2.89 20.42
C PRO A 199 2.93 -2.82 21.39
N PRO A 200 4.05 -3.52 21.07
CA PRO A 200 5.18 -3.62 22.00
C PRO A 200 6.11 -2.39 22.03
N ALA A 201 5.97 -1.42 21.15
CA ALA A 201 6.80 -0.22 21.12
C ALA A 201 6.36 0.85 22.11
#